data_d662fda35853649563a050ac6c5b8414
#
_entry.id   d662fda35853649563a050ac6c5b8414
#
_cell.length_a   1.000
_cell.length_b   1.000
_cell.length_c   1.000
_cell.angle_alpha   90.00
_cell.angle_beta   90.00
_cell.angle_gamma   90.00
#
_symmetry.space_group_name_H-M   'P 1'
#
loop_
_entity.id
_entity.type
_entity.pdbx_description
1 polymer ?
#
loop_
_entity_poly.entity_id
_entity_poly.type
_entity_poly.pdbx_seq_one_letter_code
_entity_poly.pdbx_strand_id
1 'polypeptide(L)'
;AGVMGTMMFGTTFVSAEAETPELKGEVYAFIAASLNNAMEEIQKNFNETYPDVEILYNADSSGTLQTQIEEGARCDIFFSAATKQMDALVDEGIADKDSVVNLLENKVVLIKPKGGETKVTGFENIPDAANLALAGEDVPVGQYSREIFDNLGITDEVNKMEINEGKNVTDVLASVSEGSNEVGIVYATDAASVADSVEVIAEAPEGSLKTPVLYPAGMVEDKEASDDDKAAEVFLEYLQSDEALEVFEKYGFAAYVNDEKTDDMAAAEETAEPTEEASEDTAE
;
A
#
# COMPACT_ATOMS: atom_id res chain seq x y z
N ALA A 1 14.70 41.92 68.59
CA ALA A 1 14.64 42.16 67.17
C ALA A 1 15.06 40.86 66.47
N GLY A 2 14.07 40.07 66.01
CA GLY A 2 14.32 38.85 65.30
C GLY A 2 14.08 39.08 63.79
N VAL A 3 15.02 38.66 62.97
CA VAL A 3 14.90 38.65 61.50
C VAL A 3 14.61 37.25 61.11
N MET A 4 13.36 37.01 60.60
CA MET A 4 12.96 35.76 59.93
C MET A 4 13.45 35.81 58.49
N GLY A 5 14.40 34.95 58.15
CA GLY A 5 14.83 34.70 56.78
C GLY A 5 13.91 33.66 56.10
N THR A 6 13.17 34.06 55.08
CA THR A 6 12.36 33.20 54.24
C THR A 6 13.27 32.57 53.17
N MET A 7 13.54 31.25 53.26
CA MET A 7 14.16 30.48 52.17
C MET A 7 13.10 30.17 51.13
N MET A 8 13.26 30.76 49.94
CA MET A 8 12.54 30.32 48.72
C MET A 8 13.26 29.10 48.13
N PHE A 9 12.58 27.93 48.15
CA PHE A 9 12.99 26.78 47.36
C PHE A 9 12.49 27.02 45.91
N GLY A 10 13.45 27.36 45.05
CA GLY A 10 13.19 27.35 43.60
C GLY A 10 13.13 25.90 43.09
N THR A 11 11.99 25.43 42.74
CA THR A 11 11.83 24.20 41.98
C THR A 11 12.21 24.49 40.53
N THR A 12 13.40 24.07 40.11
CA THR A 12 13.76 23.98 38.68
C THR A 12 13.00 22.82 38.08
N PHE A 13 12.00 23.12 37.27
CA PHE A 13 11.44 22.13 36.32
C PHE A 13 12.51 21.83 35.27
N VAL A 14 13.18 20.71 35.39
CA VAL A 14 13.94 20.12 34.29
C VAL A 14 12.90 19.58 33.33
N SER A 15 12.73 20.33 32.24
CA SER A 15 12.01 19.80 31.07
C SER A 15 12.86 18.65 30.56
N ALA A 16 12.39 17.42 30.68
CA ALA A 16 12.96 16.30 29.95
C ALA A 16 12.65 16.56 28.48
N GLU A 17 13.61 17.06 27.72
CA GLU A 17 13.59 16.91 26.27
C GLU A 17 13.53 15.39 26.03
N ALA A 18 12.48 14.95 25.37
CA ALA A 18 12.42 13.58 24.87
C ALA A 18 13.62 13.42 23.92
N GLU A 19 14.59 12.61 24.32
CA GLU A 19 15.70 12.24 23.44
C GLU A 19 15.08 11.57 22.22
N THR A 20 15.16 12.21 21.05
CA THR A 20 14.89 11.57 19.77
C THR A 20 15.79 10.34 19.65
N PRO A 21 15.25 9.15 19.35
CA PRO A 21 16.09 7.96 19.21
C PRO A 21 17.17 8.21 18.15
N GLU A 22 18.42 7.96 18.48
CA GLU A 22 19.52 7.99 17.50
C GLU A 22 19.36 6.80 16.53
N LEU A 23 18.50 6.95 15.53
CA LEU A 23 18.37 6.03 14.41
C LEU A 23 19.04 6.66 13.20
N LYS A 24 19.89 5.88 12.52
CA LYS A 24 20.61 6.32 11.32
C LYS A 24 20.81 5.15 10.38
N GLY A 25 21.09 5.41 9.14
CA GLY A 25 21.41 4.41 8.10
C GLY A 25 20.71 4.73 6.80
N GLU A 26 20.95 3.90 5.80
CA GLU A 26 20.34 3.96 4.49
C GLU A 26 19.31 2.83 4.37
N VAL A 27 18.10 3.15 3.91
CA VAL A 27 17.03 2.18 3.65
C VAL A 27 16.75 2.15 2.16
N TYR A 28 17.00 1.03 1.51
CA TYR A 28 16.67 0.80 0.09
C TYR A 28 15.27 0.20 0.00
N ALA A 29 14.29 1.02 -0.32
CA ALA A 29 12.90 0.59 -0.44
C ALA A 29 12.50 0.46 -1.92
N PHE A 30 12.23 -0.76 -2.37
CA PHE A 30 11.71 -1.05 -3.70
C PHE A 30 10.19 -1.01 -3.64
N ILE A 31 9.57 -0.05 -4.32
CA ILE A 31 8.15 0.25 -4.21
C ILE A 31 7.46 0.18 -5.57
N ALA A 32 6.26 -0.39 -5.60
CA ALA A 32 5.44 -0.32 -6.82
C ALA A 32 5.21 1.14 -7.24
N ALA A 33 5.25 1.41 -8.54
CA ALA A 33 5.19 2.77 -9.10
C ALA A 33 3.97 3.57 -8.62
N SER A 34 2.83 2.91 -8.38
CA SER A 34 1.61 3.53 -7.87
C SER A 34 1.74 4.12 -6.46
N LEU A 35 2.74 3.68 -5.69
CA LEU A 35 3.00 4.15 -4.32
C LEU A 35 3.84 5.43 -4.26
N ASN A 36 4.51 5.81 -5.36
CA ASN A 36 5.60 6.79 -5.34
C ASN A 36 5.20 8.10 -4.63
N ASN A 37 4.07 8.71 -5.03
CA ASN A 37 3.66 10.00 -4.48
C ASN A 37 3.34 9.95 -2.97
N ALA A 38 2.69 8.87 -2.51
CA ALA A 38 2.40 8.69 -1.10
C ALA A 38 3.69 8.45 -0.30
N MET A 39 4.60 7.63 -0.83
CA MET A 39 5.86 7.30 -0.16
C MET A 39 6.81 8.50 -0.04
N GLU A 40 6.81 9.43 -0.99
CA GLU A 40 7.57 10.68 -0.87
C GLU A 40 7.08 11.55 0.30
N GLU A 41 5.77 11.65 0.52
CA GLU A 41 5.20 12.37 1.66
C GLU A 41 5.47 11.64 2.98
N ILE A 42 5.32 10.32 2.99
CA ILE A 42 5.62 9.46 4.15
C ILE A 42 7.09 9.59 4.57
N GLN A 43 8.01 9.54 3.62
CA GLN A 43 9.44 9.75 3.90
C GLN A 43 9.69 11.10 4.58
N LYS A 44 9.08 12.16 4.07
CA LYS A 44 9.22 13.50 4.65
C LYS A 44 8.74 13.52 6.11
N ASN A 45 7.58 12.94 6.41
CA ASN A 45 7.05 12.87 7.76
C ASN A 45 7.94 12.00 8.66
N PHE A 46 8.38 10.84 8.19
CA PHE A 46 9.31 9.97 8.91
C PHE A 46 10.61 10.67 9.28
N ASN A 47 11.18 11.44 8.36
CA ASN A 47 12.43 12.15 8.58
C ASN A 47 12.29 13.37 9.53
N GLU A 48 11.07 13.79 9.89
CA GLU A 48 10.89 14.77 11.00
C GLU A 48 11.28 14.16 12.35
N THR A 49 11.08 12.84 12.53
CA THR A 49 11.47 12.11 13.73
C THR A 49 12.85 11.50 13.62
N TYR A 50 13.24 11.00 12.43
CA TYR A 50 14.48 10.28 12.17
C TYR A 50 15.30 10.97 11.06
N PRO A 51 15.86 12.16 11.32
CA PRO A 51 16.53 12.98 10.28
C PRO A 51 17.82 12.36 9.73
N ASP A 52 18.43 11.42 10.44
CA ASP A 52 19.69 10.77 10.07
C ASP A 52 19.47 9.43 9.31
N VAL A 53 18.22 9.08 8.99
CA VAL A 53 17.88 7.96 8.13
C VAL A 53 17.67 8.46 6.71
N GLU A 54 18.42 7.91 5.75
CA GLU A 54 18.26 8.17 4.32
C GLU A 54 17.43 7.05 3.72
N ILE A 55 16.28 7.37 3.09
CA ILE A 55 15.44 6.41 2.38
C ILE A 55 15.61 6.59 0.89
N LEU A 56 16.04 5.52 0.22
CA LEU A 56 16.34 5.49 -1.22
C LEU A 56 15.30 4.62 -1.93
N TYR A 57 14.44 5.26 -2.71
CA TYR A 57 13.41 4.54 -3.46
C TYR A 57 13.90 4.05 -4.82
N ASN A 58 13.50 2.83 -5.16
CA ASN A 58 13.45 2.31 -6.51
C ASN A 58 11.98 2.04 -6.84
N ALA A 59 11.39 2.87 -7.70
CA ALA A 59 9.99 2.80 -8.05
C ALA A 59 9.80 2.28 -9.48
N ASP A 60 9.20 1.09 -9.62
CA ASP A 60 8.89 0.49 -10.92
C ASP A 60 7.71 -0.51 -10.78
N SER A 61 7.45 -1.31 -11.80
CA SER A 61 6.50 -2.41 -11.69
C SER A 61 6.99 -3.45 -10.66
N SER A 62 6.07 -4.03 -9.90
CA SER A 62 6.43 -5.04 -8.89
C SER A 62 7.16 -6.25 -9.50
N GLY A 63 6.84 -6.62 -10.76
CA GLY A 63 7.54 -7.70 -11.46
C GLY A 63 8.97 -7.35 -11.82
N THR A 64 9.23 -6.12 -12.28
CA THR A 64 10.60 -5.63 -12.54
C THR A 64 11.41 -5.58 -11.25
N LEU A 65 10.81 -5.07 -10.16
CA LEU A 65 11.48 -4.97 -8.86
C LEU A 65 11.78 -6.36 -8.28
N GLN A 66 10.85 -7.31 -8.38
CA GLN A 66 11.08 -8.71 -8.01
C GLN A 66 12.31 -9.28 -8.73
N THR A 67 12.37 -9.15 -10.06
CA THR A 67 13.51 -9.63 -10.86
C THR A 67 14.83 -8.99 -10.41
N GLN A 68 14.85 -7.69 -10.15
CA GLN A 68 16.06 -7.02 -9.66
C GLN A 68 16.52 -7.55 -8.29
N ILE A 69 15.57 -7.83 -7.39
CA ILE A 69 15.86 -8.43 -6.07
C ILE A 69 16.43 -9.85 -6.23
N GLU A 70 15.81 -10.67 -7.08
CA GLU A 70 16.29 -12.04 -7.41
C GLU A 70 17.69 -12.03 -8.03
N GLU A 71 18.01 -10.99 -8.82
CA GLU A 71 19.35 -10.78 -9.40
C GLU A 71 20.37 -10.23 -8.39
N GLY A 72 19.97 -9.97 -7.15
CA GLY A 72 20.83 -9.54 -6.05
C GLY A 72 21.00 -8.03 -5.92
N ALA A 73 20.06 -7.23 -6.41
CA ALA A 73 20.04 -5.81 -6.10
C ALA A 73 19.83 -5.58 -4.59
N ARG A 74 20.55 -4.61 -4.01
CA ARG A 74 20.35 -4.24 -2.60
C ARG A 74 18.94 -3.70 -2.42
N CYS A 75 18.17 -4.35 -1.56
CA CYS A 75 16.82 -3.99 -1.20
C CYS A 75 16.60 -4.38 0.25
N ASP A 76 16.13 -3.47 1.08
CA ASP A 76 15.83 -3.72 2.49
C ASP A 76 14.34 -3.93 2.69
N ILE A 77 13.50 -3.18 1.94
CA ILE A 77 12.03 -3.30 1.98
C ILE A 77 11.49 -3.44 0.55
N PHE A 78 10.64 -4.43 0.33
CA PHE A 78 9.84 -4.56 -0.88
C PHE A 78 8.39 -4.25 -0.58
N PHE A 79 7.79 -3.29 -1.32
CA PHE A 79 6.38 -2.92 -1.22
C PHE A 79 5.71 -3.11 -2.58
N SER A 80 5.07 -4.25 -2.73
CA SER A 80 4.47 -4.72 -3.98
C SER A 80 3.02 -4.24 -4.14
N ALA A 81 2.57 -4.12 -5.39
CA ALA A 81 1.16 -3.89 -5.72
C ALA A 81 0.36 -5.19 -5.92
N ALA A 82 0.92 -6.34 -5.58
CA ALA A 82 0.23 -7.64 -5.54
C ALA A 82 0.97 -8.61 -4.62
N THR A 83 0.24 -9.54 -4.05
CA THR A 83 0.80 -10.60 -3.19
C THR A 83 1.69 -11.55 -3.97
N LYS A 84 1.37 -11.83 -5.24
CA LYS A 84 2.10 -12.80 -6.08
C LYS A 84 3.62 -12.56 -6.10
N GLN A 85 4.06 -11.32 -6.25
CA GLN A 85 5.49 -10.99 -6.32
C GLN A 85 6.17 -11.10 -4.95
N MET A 86 5.47 -10.73 -3.89
CA MET A 86 5.95 -10.91 -2.52
C MET A 86 6.03 -12.39 -2.16
N ASP A 87 4.98 -13.16 -2.47
CA ASP A 87 4.93 -14.61 -2.19
C ASP A 87 6.06 -15.35 -2.90
N ALA A 88 6.41 -14.96 -4.14
CA ALA A 88 7.53 -15.54 -4.87
C ALA A 88 8.85 -15.34 -4.14
N LEU A 89 9.14 -14.11 -3.65
CA LEU A 89 10.37 -13.83 -2.89
C LEU A 89 10.38 -14.56 -1.54
N VAL A 90 9.24 -14.73 -0.89
CA VAL A 90 9.10 -15.51 0.36
C VAL A 90 9.37 -16.99 0.09
N ASP A 91 8.80 -17.57 -0.98
CA ASP A 91 8.98 -18.96 -1.34
C ASP A 91 10.44 -19.28 -1.70
N GLU A 92 11.16 -18.31 -2.24
CA GLU A 92 12.60 -18.41 -2.53
C GLU A 92 13.50 -18.16 -1.31
N GLY A 93 12.93 -17.74 -0.16
CA GLY A 93 13.66 -17.39 1.05
C GLY A 93 14.49 -16.10 0.90
N ILE A 94 14.06 -15.20 0.03
CA ILE A 94 14.66 -13.88 -0.19
C ILE A 94 13.96 -12.82 0.66
N ALA A 95 12.63 -12.90 0.84
CA ALA A 95 11.87 -12.04 1.74
C ALA A 95 11.55 -12.79 3.04
N ASP A 96 11.65 -12.07 4.16
CA ASP A 96 11.28 -12.59 5.48
C ASP A 96 9.76 -12.68 5.62
N LYS A 97 9.26 -13.93 5.60
CA LYS A 97 7.82 -14.23 5.71
C LYS A 97 7.17 -13.60 6.94
N ASP A 98 7.89 -13.56 8.07
CA ASP A 98 7.34 -13.09 9.35
C ASP A 98 7.22 -11.56 9.39
N SER A 99 7.93 -10.86 8.50
CA SER A 99 7.84 -9.40 8.32
C SER A 99 6.74 -8.96 7.35
N VAL A 100 6.22 -9.87 6.51
CA VAL A 100 5.25 -9.50 5.46
C VAL A 100 3.91 -9.14 6.06
N VAL A 101 3.44 -7.94 5.72
CA VAL A 101 2.12 -7.43 6.10
C VAL A 101 1.36 -6.96 4.86
N ASN A 102 0.09 -7.33 4.74
CA ASN A 102 -0.80 -6.72 3.76
C ASN A 102 -1.24 -5.36 4.32
N LEU A 103 -0.72 -4.28 3.77
CA LEU A 103 -0.93 -2.93 4.32
C LEU A 103 -2.12 -2.22 3.70
N LEU A 104 -2.25 -2.30 2.38
CA LEU A 104 -3.19 -1.47 1.64
C LEU A 104 -4.03 -2.30 0.68
N GLU A 105 -5.17 -1.75 0.33
CA GLU A 105 -6.10 -2.22 -0.68
C GLU A 105 -6.31 -1.14 -1.74
N ASN A 106 -6.49 -1.54 -3.01
CA ASN A 106 -6.79 -0.64 -4.11
C ASN A 106 -7.87 -1.24 -5.03
N LYS A 107 -8.39 -0.41 -5.95
CA LYS A 107 -9.36 -0.83 -6.96
C LYS A 107 -8.78 -0.69 -8.35
N VAL A 108 -9.09 -1.65 -9.22
CA VAL A 108 -8.79 -1.58 -10.66
C VAL A 108 -9.91 -0.79 -11.34
N VAL A 109 -9.55 0.22 -12.11
CA VAL A 109 -10.49 1.11 -12.80
C VAL A 109 -10.16 1.23 -14.28
N LEU A 110 -11.21 1.41 -15.07
CA LEU A 110 -11.16 1.73 -16.49
C LEU A 110 -11.25 3.25 -16.64
N ILE A 111 -10.30 3.84 -17.36
CA ILE A 111 -10.18 5.28 -17.54
C ILE A 111 -10.20 5.67 -19.03
N LYS A 112 -10.53 6.92 -19.30
CA LYS A 112 -10.40 7.62 -20.58
C LYS A 112 -9.76 8.98 -20.40
N PRO A 113 -9.27 9.63 -21.48
CA PRO A 113 -8.86 11.03 -21.42
C PRO A 113 -10.01 11.92 -20.95
N LYS A 114 -9.70 12.98 -20.20
CA LYS A 114 -10.69 13.96 -19.73
C LYS A 114 -11.43 14.59 -20.91
N GLY A 115 -12.75 14.48 -20.92
CA GLY A 115 -13.59 14.98 -22.02
C GLY A 115 -13.48 14.17 -23.32
N GLY A 116 -12.72 13.07 -23.33
CA GLY A 116 -12.64 12.15 -24.46
C GLY A 116 -13.97 11.43 -24.75
N GLU A 117 -14.27 11.17 -26.00
CA GLU A 117 -15.44 10.39 -26.38
C GLU A 117 -15.08 8.91 -26.49
N THR A 118 -15.94 8.05 -25.98
CA THR A 118 -15.86 6.60 -26.11
C THR A 118 -17.23 5.98 -26.07
N LYS A 119 -17.39 4.81 -26.68
CA LYS A 119 -18.61 3.97 -26.57
C LYS A 119 -18.53 3.04 -25.36
N VAL A 120 -17.35 2.93 -24.74
CA VAL A 120 -17.12 2.05 -23.61
C VAL A 120 -17.78 2.65 -22.36
N THR A 121 -18.59 1.82 -21.68
CA THR A 121 -19.33 2.19 -20.47
C THR A 121 -18.96 1.34 -19.26
N GLY A 122 -18.17 0.28 -19.46
CA GLY A 122 -17.72 -0.64 -18.43
C GLY A 122 -16.70 -1.62 -18.97
N PHE A 123 -16.22 -2.51 -18.11
CA PHE A 123 -15.24 -3.53 -18.50
C PHE A 123 -15.80 -4.51 -19.53
N GLU A 124 -17.11 -4.81 -19.48
CA GLU A 124 -17.78 -5.78 -20.34
C GLU A 124 -17.74 -5.40 -21.83
N ASN A 125 -17.65 -4.11 -22.12
CA ASN A 125 -17.63 -3.62 -23.48
C ASN A 125 -16.36 -2.86 -23.87
N ILE A 126 -15.23 -3.12 -23.19
CA ILE A 126 -13.88 -2.62 -23.58
C ILE A 126 -13.59 -2.87 -25.07
N PRO A 127 -13.97 -4.02 -25.68
CA PRO A 127 -13.73 -4.26 -27.11
C PRO A 127 -14.37 -3.27 -28.09
N ASP A 128 -15.29 -2.41 -27.61
CA ASP A 128 -15.87 -1.33 -28.44
C ASP A 128 -14.94 -0.13 -28.62
N ALA A 129 -13.84 -0.05 -27.83
CA ALA A 129 -12.82 1.00 -27.97
C ALA A 129 -11.94 0.77 -29.20
N ALA A 130 -11.41 1.86 -29.76
CA ALA A 130 -10.46 1.77 -30.88
C ALA A 130 -9.12 1.15 -30.45
N ASN A 131 -8.66 1.45 -29.24
CA ASN A 131 -7.43 0.89 -28.67
C ASN A 131 -7.47 0.90 -27.14
N LEU A 132 -6.60 0.09 -26.52
CA LEU A 132 -6.51 -0.09 -25.08
C LEU A 132 -5.06 0.08 -24.62
N ALA A 133 -4.82 0.95 -23.62
CA ALA A 133 -3.59 0.96 -22.85
C ALA A 133 -3.69 -0.07 -21.72
N LEU A 134 -2.80 -1.04 -21.69
CA LEU A 134 -2.81 -2.16 -20.76
C LEU A 134 -1.39 -2.44 -20.27
N ALA A 135 -1.23 -2.64 -18.97
CA ALA A 135 0.06 -3.05 -18.42
C ALA A 135 0.44 -4.49 -18.82
N GLY A 136 1.73 -4.77 -18.89
CA GLY A 136 2.28 -6.07 -19.23
C GLY A 136 1.86 -7.19 -18.26
N GLU A 137 2.10 -8.45 -18.65
CA GLU A 137 1.73 -9.63 -17.86
C GLU A 137 2.55 -9.77 -16.56
N ASP A 138 3.72 -9.17 -16.50
CA ASP A 138 4.60 -9.10 -15.33
C ASP A 138 4.20 -7.98 -14.34
N VAL A 139 3.32 -7.09 -14.76
CA VAL A 139 2.83 -5.95 -13.96
C VAL A 139 1.56 -6.34 -13.21
N PRO A 140 1.44 -6.10 -11.88
CA PRO A 140 0.27 -6.49 -11.11
C PRO A 140 -1.05 -6.03 -11.69
N VAL A 141 -1.21 -4.75 -12.06
CA VAL A 141 -2.47 -4.27 -12.67
C VAL A 141 -2.76 -4.95 -14.01
N GLY A 142 -1.73 -5.34 -14.76
CA GLY A 142 -1.88 -6.14 -15.98
C GLY A 142 -2.36 -7.56 -15.71
N GLN A 143 -1.93 -8.17 -14.62
CA GLN A 143 -2.39 -9.49 -14.16
C GLN A 143 -3.85 -9.43 -13.71
N TYR A 144 -4.22 -8.45 -12.89
CA TYR A 144 -5.61 -8.22 -12.47
C TYR A 144 -6.52 -7.94 -13.66
N SER A 145 -6.07 -7.14 -14.63
CA SER A 145 -6.85 -6.85 -15.84
C SER A 145 -7.17 -8.11 -16.62
N ARG A 146 -6.20 -9.01 -16.78
CA ARG A 146 -6.41 -10.30 -17.49
C ARG A 146 -7.33 -11.24 -16.73
N GLU A 147 -7.22 -11.30 -15.39
CA GLU A 147 -8.15 -12.04 -14.54
C GLU A 147 -9.59 -11.50 -14.70
N ILE A 148 -9.78 -10.18 -14.75
CA ILE A 148 -11.07 -9.55 -15.00
C ILE A 148 -11.61 -9.95 -16.38
N PHE A 149 -10.78 -9.91 -17.43
CA PHE A 149 -11.21 -10.30 -18.79
C PHE A 149 -11.63 -11.76 -18.86
N ASP A 150 -10.90 -12.66 -18.20
CA ASP A 150 -11.22 -14.09 -18.13
C ASP A 150 -12.53 -14.33 -17.40
N ASN A 151 -12.74 -13.68 -16.26
CA ASN A 151 -13.96 -13.81 -15.46
C ASN A 151 -15.19 -13.21 -16.14
N LEU A 152 -15.01 -12.17 -16.97
CA LEU A 152 -16.07 -11.59 -17.81
C LEU A 152 -16.27 -12.31 -19.14
N GLY A 153 -15.37 -13.22 -19.52
CA GLY A 153 -15.43 -13.98 -20.78
C GLY A 153 -15.14 -13.14 -22.03
N ILE A 154 -14.36 -12.06 -21.90
CA ILE A 154 -14.04 -11.13 -23.02
C ILE A 154 -12.58 -11.21 -23.48
N THR A 155 -11.79 -12.14 -22.95
CA THR A 155 -10.34 -12.27 -23.26
C THR A 155 -10.07 -12.38 -24.76
N ASP A 156 -10.87 -13.18 -25.49
CA ASP A 156 -10.67 -13.39 -26.94
C ASP A 156 -10.96 -12.13 -27.76
N GLU A 157 -11.92 -11.31 -27.34
CA GLU A 157 -12.26 -10.04 -27.98
C GLU A 157 -11.20 -8.98 -27.68
N VAL A 158 -10.75 -8.88 -26.43
CA VAL A 158 -9.69 -7.94 -26.03
C VAL A 158 -8.38 -8.26 -26.74
N ASN A 159 -8.03 -9.55 -26.91
CA ASN A 159 -6.81 -9.95 -27.61
C ASN A 159 -6.81 -9.61 -29.11
N LYS A 160 -7.95 -9.25 -29.70
CA LYS A 160 -8.07 -8.79 -31.10
C LYS A 160 -7.92 -7.27 -31.22
N MET A 161 -7.95 -6.54 -30.11
CA MET A 161 -7.81 -5.09 -30.10
C MET A 161 -6.38 -4.65 -30.39
N GLU A 162 -6.23 -3.38 -30.76
CA GLU A 162 -4.94 -2.69 -30.69
C GLU A 162 -4.63 -2.40 -29.22
N ILE A 163 -3.62 -3.10 -28.67
CA ILE A 163 -3.16 -2.94 -27.29
C ILE A 163 -1.83 -2.25 -27.29
N ASN A 164 -1.73 -1.12 -26.58
CA ASN A 164 -0.47 -0.46 -26.26
C ASN A 164 -0.03 -0.87 -24.85
N GLU A 165 1.00 -1.74 -24.77
CA GLU A 165 1.46 -2.29 -23.53
C GLU A 165 2.39 -1.31 -22.79
N GLY A 166 2.04 -1.02 -21.51
CA GLY A 166 2.88 -0.26 -20.58
C GLY A 166 3.78 -1.16 -19.75
N LYS A 167 5.01 -0.72 -19.50
CA LYS A 167 5.96 -1.45 -18.63
C LYS A 167 5.59 -1.40 -17.14
N ASN A 168 4.79 -0.42 -16.77
CA ASN A 168 4.23 -0.22 -15.44
C ASN A 168 2.92 0.55 -15.53
N VAL A 169 2.24 0.74 -14.40
CA VAL A 169 0.97 1.47 -14.35
C VAL A 169 1.11 2.94 -14.76
N THR A 170 2.24 3.55 -14.48
CA THR A 170 2.51 4.96 -14.82
C THR A 170 2.56 5.17 -16.32
N ASP A 171 3.14 4.24 -17.09
CA ASP A 171 3.16 4.29 -18.55
C ASP A 171 1.75 4.21 -19.14
N VAL A 172 0.90 3.33 -18.57
CA VAL A 172 -0.52 3.21 -18.98
C VAL A 172 -1.26 4.52 -18.69
N LEU A 173 -1.09 5.06 -17.49
CA LEU A 173 -1.72 6.32 -17.09
C LEU A 173 -1.31 7.48 -18.00
N ALA A 174 -0.01 7.61 -18.30
CA ALA A 174 0.52 8.62 -19.20
C ALA A 174 -0.08 8.49 -20.61
N SER A 175 -0.14 7.27 -21.15
CA SER A 175 -0.67 7.00 -22.49
C SER A 175 -2.13 7.43 -22.65
N VAL A 176 -2.95 7.27 -21.62
CA VAL A 176 -4.35 7.72 -21.62
C VAL A 176 -4.43 9.23 -21.37
N SER A 177 -3.72 9.75 -20.36
CA SER A 177 -3.77 11.18 -20.02
C SER A 177 -3.31 12.09 -21.14
N GLU A 178 -2.36 11.63 -21.98
CA GLU A 178 -1.88 12.32 -23.16
C GLU A 178 -2.78 12.13 -24.39
N GLY A 179 -3.82 11.30 -24.31
CA GLY A 179 -4.75 11.01 -25.39
C GLY A 179 -4.22 10.07 -26.47
N SER A 180 -3.14 9.34 -26.19
CA SER A 180 -2.58 8.34 -27.11
C SER A 180 -3.46 7.08 -27.18
N ASN A 181 -4.24 6.81 -26.13
CA ASN A 181 -5.21 5.71 -26.07
C ASN A 181 -6.62 6.20 -25.71
N GLU A 182 -7.63 5.54 -26.28
CA GLU A 182 -9.04 5.84 -26.03
C GLU A 182 -9.43 5.45 -24.58
N VAL A 183 -8.98 4.26 -24.16
CA VAL A 183 -9.21 3.75 -22.81
C VAL A 183 -7.96 3.09 -22.25
N GLY A 184 -7.89 2.93 -20.94
CA GLY A 184 -6.82 2.21 -20.27
C GLY A 184 -7.25 1.69 -18.91
N ILE A 185 -6.47 0.77 -18.36
CA ILE A 185 -6.74 0.17 -17.05
C ILE A 185 -5.59 0.50 -16.11
N VAL A 186 -5.94 1.12 -14.97
CA VAL A 186 -5.03 1.56 -13.91
C VAL A 186 -5.67 1.30 -12.55
N TYR A 187 -5.00 1.68 -11.47
CA TYR A 187 -5.62 1.72 -10.14
C TYR A 187 -6.39 3.02 -9.92
N ALA A 188 -7.37 2.99 -9.02
CA ALA A 188 -8.15 4.16 -8.65
C ALA A 188 -7.26 5.32 -8.14
N THR A 189 -6.19 4.99 -7.41
CA THR A 189 -5.20 5.96 -6.91
C THR A 189 -4.46 6.67 -8.02
N ASP A 190 -4.10 5.95 -9.09
CA ASP A 190 -3.42 6.54 -10.25
C ASP A 190 -4.35 7.51 -10.98
N ALA A 191 -5.60 7.11 -11.21
CA ALA A 191 -6.61 7.97 -11.81
C ALA A 191 -6.86 9.23 -10.97
N ALA A 192 -6.92 9.11 -9.64
CA ALA A 192 -7.11 10.24 -8.72
C ALA A 192 -5.94 11.23 -8.78
N SER A 193 -4.71 10.76 -8.97
CA SER A 193 -3.50 11.60 -9.03
C SER A 193 -3.49 12.56 -10.22
N VAL A 194 -4.24 12.26 -11.29
CA VAL A 194 -4.34 13.04 -12.53
C VAL A 194 -5.79 13.30 -12.95
N ALA A 195 -6.68 13.53 -11.98
CA ALA A 195 -8.12 13.73 -12.19
C ALA A 195 -8.48 14.89 -13.14
N ASP A 196 -7.56 15.81 -13.37
CA ASP A 196 -7.70 16.88 -14.36
C ASP A 196 -7.44 16.41 -15.81
N SER A 197 -6.80 15.25 -15.99
CA SER A 197 -6.37 14.72 -17.29
C SER A 197 -7.11 13.45 -17.71
N VAL A 198 -7.69 12.71 -16.78
CA VAL A 198 -8.45 11.48 -17.03
C VAL A 198 -9.80 11.49 -16.32
N GLU A 199 -10.71 10.62 -16.80
CA GLU A 199 -11.99 10.30 -16.17
C GLU A 199 -12.10 8.80 -15.95
N VAL A 200 -12.59 8.39 -14.78
CA VAL A 200 -12.95 7.00 -14.51
C VAL A 200 -14.28 6.69 -15.20
N ILE A 201 -14.29 5.66 -16.04
CA ILE A 201 -15.49 5.13 -16.70
C ILE A 201 -16.23 4.18 -15.74
N ALA A 202 -15.49 3.22 -15.17
CA ALA A 202 -16.03 2.20 -14.27
C ALA A 202 -14.93 1.62 -13.38
N GLU A 203 -15.33 1.09 -12.22
CA GLU A 203 -14.53 0.16 -11.42
C GLU A 203 -14.70 -1.25 -11.96
N ALA A 204 -13.72 -2.14 -11.71
CA ALA A 204 -13.84 -3.55 -11.99
C ALA A 204 -15.12 -4.11 -11.35
N PRO A 205 -15.94 -4.90 -12.08
CA PRO A 205 -17.17 -5.44 -11.55
C PRO A 205 -16.95 -6.28 -10.29
N GLU A 206 -17.89 -6.22 -9.36
CA GLU A 206 -17.85 -7.05 -8.16
C GLU A 206 -17.76 -8.54 -8.54
N GLY A 207 -16.86 -9.26 -7.87
CA GLY A 207 -16.60 -10.69 -8.16
C GLY A 207 -15.78 -10.97 -9.43
N SER A 208 -15.33 -9.93 -10.17
CA SER A 208 -14.43 -10.10 -11.32
C SER A 208 -12.97 -10.38 -10.92
N LEU A 209 -12.62 -10.18 -9.66
CA LEU A 209 -11.36 -10.59 -9.04
C LEU A 209 -11.66 -11.56 -7.89
N LYS A 210 -10.84 -12.60 -7.75
CA LYS A 210 -10.99 -13.61 -6.68
C LYS A 210 -10.62 -13.05 -5.31
N THR A 211 -9.66 -12.14 -5.28
CA THR A 211 -9.15 -11.51 -4.06
C THR A 211 -9.06 -10.01 -4.26
N PRO A 212 -9.16 -9.21 -3.19
CA PRO A 212 -8.87 -7.77 -3.25
C PRO A 212 -7.48 -7.50 -3.80
N VAL A 213 -7.27 -6.32 -4.37
CA VAL A 213 -5.95 -5.86 -4.79
C VAL A 213 -5.19 -5.43 -3.54
N LEU A 214 -4.34 -6.32 -3.04
CA LEU A 214 -3.55 -6.12 -1.83
C LEU A 214 -2.14 -5.66 -2.16
N TYR A 215 -1.64 -4.76 -1.32
CA TYR A 215 -0.29 -4.22 -1.36
C TYR A 215 0.46 -4.73 -0.13
N PRO A 216 1.21 -5.83 -0.24
CA PRO A 216 2.06 -6.33 0.82
C PRO A 216 3.38 -5.54 0.87
N ALA A 217 3.83 -5.27 2.08
CA ALA A 217 5.17 -4.79 2.37
C ALA A 217 5.90 -5.80 3.26
N GLY A 218 7.20 -5.97 3.06
CA GLY A 218 8.01 -6.89 3.85
C GLY A 218 9.50 -6.62 3.72
N MET A 219 10.27 -7.15 4.67
CA MET A 219 11.72 -7.08 4.67
C MET A 219 12.28 -8.06 3.64
N VAL A 220 13.28 -7.61 2.90
CA VAL A 220 14.13 -8.47 2.08
C VAL A 220 15.33 -8.87 2.94
N GLU A 221 15.60 -10.18 3.05
CA GLU A 221 16.69 -10.65 3.91
C GLU A 221 18.04 -10.21 3.37
N ASP A 222 18.76 -9.40 4.13
CA ASP A 222 20.19 -9.23 3.95
C ASP A 222 20.92 -10.27 4.78
N LYS A 223 21.95 -10.89 4.19
CA LYS A 223 22.76 -11.94 4.84
C LYS A 223 23.72 -11.39 5.89
N GLU A 224 23.86 -10.08 5.98
CA GLU A 224 24.76 -9.38 6.91
C GLU A 224 23.96 -8.30 7.67
N ALA A 225 23.49 -8.64 8.88
CA ALA A 225 22.80 -7.69 9.76
C ALA A 225 23.66 -6.43 10.00
N SER A 226 23.07 -5.25 9.80
CA SER A 226 23.73 -3.94 9.92
C SER A 226 22.88 -2.92 10.70
N ASP A 227 23.44 -1.74 10.96
CA ASP A 227 22.66 -0.62 11.53
C ASP A 227 21.54 -0.18 10.56
N ASP A 228 21.71 -0.46 9.25
CA ASP A 228 20.73 -0.16 8.21
C ASP A 228 19.48 -1.07 8.34
N ASP A 229 19.65 -2.35 8.76
CA ASP A 229 18.53 -3.27 8.99
C ASP A 229 17.59 -2.69 10.07
N LYS A 230 18.14 -2.12 11.12
CA LYS A 230 17.35 -1.49 12.18
C LYS A 230 16.56 -0.28 11.68
N ALA A 231 17.14 0.51 10.79
CA ALA A 231 16.45 1.64 10.17
C ALA A 231 15.30 1.15 9.26
N ALA A 232 15.52 0.07 8.51
CA ALA A 232 14.51 -0.55 7.66
C ALA A 232 13.35 -1.15 8.47
N GLU A 233 13.64 -1.88 9.58
CA GLU A 233 12.61 -2.39 10.48
C GLU A 233 11.73 -1.26 11.04
N VAL A 234 12.34 -0.18 11.55
CA VAL A 234 11.60 0.97 12.10
C VAL A 234 10.79 1.68 11.02
N PHE A 235 11.32 1.77 9.79
CA PHE A 235 10.56 2.36 8.69
C PHE A 235 9.38 1.47 8.26
N LEU A 236 9.56 0.15 8.20
CA LEU A 236 8.45 -0.78 7.93
C LEU A 236 7.37 -0.73 9.03
N GLU A 237 7.77 -0.58 10.30
CA GLU A 237 6.83 -0.37 11.40
C GLU A 237 6.08 0.97 11.25
N TYR A 238 6.80 2.04 10.89
CA TYR A 238 6.19 3.35 10.65
C TYR A 238 5.16 3.33 9.51
N LEU A 239 5.40 2.57 8.43
CA LEU A 239 4.44 2.39 7.34
C LEU A 239 3.09 1.83 7.81
N GLN A 240 3.05 1.14 8.95
CA GLN A 240 1.86 0.56 9.57
C GLN A 240 1.19 1.50 10.59
N SER A 241 1.78 2.68 10.86
CA SER A 241 1.24 3.65 11.80
C SER A 241 0.00 4.36 11.24
N ASP A 242 -0.85 4.85 12.13
CA ASP A 242 -2.03 5.65 11.75
C ASP A 242 -1.62 6.87 10.91
N GLU A 243 -0.48 7.51 11.23
CA GLU A 243 0.04 8.66 10.49
C GLU A 243 0.38 8.30 9.03
N ALA A 244 1.04 7.17 8.79
CA ALA A 244 1.35 6.72 7.43
C ALA A 244 0.08 6.28 6.69
N LEU A 245 -0.86 5.60 7.37
CA LEU A 245 -2.13 5.19 6.78
C LEU A 245 -2.99 6.40 6.36
N GLU A 246 -3.04 7.48 7.16
CA GLU A 246 -3.70 8.73 6.77
C GLU A 246 -3.11 9.33 5.48
N VAL A 247 -1.79 9.24 5.29
CA VAL A 247 -1.15 9.67 4.03
C VAL A 247 -1.58 8.76 2.88
N PHE A 248 -1.56 7.45 3.04
CA PHE A 248 -2.02 6.53 1.99
C PHE A 248 -3.48 6.78 1.61
N GLU A 249 -4.37 6.99 2.58
CA GLU A 249 -5.78 7.32 2.34
C GLU A 249 -5.95 8.65 1.58
N LYS A 250 -5.14 9.66 1.88
CA LYS A 250 -5.11 10.93 1.15
C LYS A 250 -4.79 10.72 -0.34
N TYR A 251 -3.98 9.72 -0.67
CA TYR A 251 -3.63 9.35 -2.04
C TYR A 251 -4.60 8.32 -2.67
N GLY A 252 -5.69 7.96 -1.97
CA GLY A 252 -6.78 7.15 -2.49
C GLY A 252 -6.62 5.64 -2.26
N PHE A 253 -5.63 5.20 -1.48
CA PHE A 253 -5.55 3.83 -0.97
C PHE A 253 -6.52 3.65 0.19
N ALA A 254 -6.91 2.41 0.47
CA ALA A 254 -7.57 2.03 1.71
C ALA A 254 -6.62 1.22 2.59
N ALA A 255 -6.66 1.42 3.91
CA ALA A 255 -5.97 0.52 4.83
C ALA A 255 -6.62 -0.87 4.75
N TYR A 256 -5.80 -1.93 4.62
CA TYR A 256 -6.32 -3.29 4.66
C TYR A 256 -6.51 -3.74 6.11
N VAL A 257 -7.75 -4.01 6.47
CA VAL A 257 -8.11 -4.59 7.78
C VAL A 257 -8.33 -6.08 7.59
N ASN A 258 -7.51 -6.90 8.23
CA ASN A 258 -7.71 -8.34 8.21
C ASN A 258 -8.85 -8.69 9.20
N ASP A 259 -10.03 -9.03 8.68
CA ASP A 259 -11.22 -9.36 9.49
C ASP A 259 -11.01 -10.58 10.43
N GLU A 260 -9.96 -11.39 10.19
CA GLU A 260 -9.62 -12.51 11.08
C GLU A 260 -9.21 -12.06 12.50
N LYS A 261 -8.79 -10.78 12.69
CA LYS A 261 -8.49 -10.24 14.04
C LYS A 261 -9.72 -9.70 14.78
N THR A 262 -10.82 -9.42 14.09
CA THR A 262 -12.04 -8.90 14.71
C THR A 262 -12.88 -9.99 15.35
N ASP A 263 -12.82 -11.23 14.85
CA ASP A 263 -13.53 -12.37 15.48
C ASP A 263 -12.94 -12.76 16.85
N ASP A 264 -11.62 -12.61 17.05
CA ASP A 264 -10.97 -12.88 18.34
C ASP A 264 -11.28 -11.80 19.40
N MET A 265 -11.54 -10.55 18.99
CA MET A 265 -11.92 -9.48 19.93
C MET A 265 -13.41 -9.53 20.28
N ALA A 266 -14.29 -9.92 19.34
CA ALA A 266 -15.70 -10.11 19.61
C ALA A 266 -15.97 -11.32 20.52
N ALA A 267 -15.17 -12.38 20.41
CA ALA A 267 -15.25 -13.55 21.29
C ALA A 267 -14.77 -13.27 22.73
N ALA A 268 -13.91 -12.25 22.93
CA ALA A 268 -13.43 -11.85 24.24
C ALA A 268 -14.42 -10.97 25.02
N GLU A 269 -15.32 -10.23 24.33
CA GLU A 269 -16.36 -9.43 25.00
C GLU A 269 -17.59 -10.24 25.41
N GLU A 270 -17.89 -11.37 24.73
CA GLU A 270 -19.07 -12.19 25.05
C GLU A 270 -18.89 -13.08 26.29
N THR A 271 -17.69 -13.17 26.88
CA THR A 271 -17.40 -13.98 28.09
C THR A 271 -17.44 -13.20 29.41
N ALA A 272 -17.83 -11.93 29.41
CA ALA A 272 -17.92 -11.09 30.60
C ALA A 272 -19.38 -10.78 31.00
N GLU A 273 -20.24 -11.81 31.19
CA GLU A 273 -21.49 -11.62 31.91
C GLU A 273 -21.28 -11.74 33.43
N PRO A 274 -21.85 -10.84 34.25
CA PRO A 274 -21.73 -10.92 35.69
C PRO A 274 -22.67 -12.00 36.22
N THR A 275 -22.13 -12.94 37.00
CA THR A 275 -22.90 -13.88 37.78
C THR A 275 -23.72 -13.14 38.85
N GLU A 276 -25.04 -13.10 38.67
CA GLU A 276 -25.99 -12.73 39.74
C GLU A 276 -26.03 -13.80 40.83
N GLU A 277 -25.62 -13.42 42.04
CA GLU A 277 -25.83 -14.21 43.26
C GLU A 277 -27.33 -14.33 43.54
N ALA A 278 -27.85 -15.54 43.47
CA ALA A 278 -29.17 -15.85 44.02
C ALA A 278 -29.05 -16.02 45.55
N SER A 279 -29.58 -15.08 46.29
CA SER A 279 -29.84 -15.21 47.68
C SER A 279 -31.10 -16.05 47.90
N GLU A 280 -30.93 -17.28 48.42
CA GLU A 280 -32.02 -18.04 49.04
C GLU A 280 -32.41 -17.38 50.38
N ASP A 281 -33.66 -16.98 50.47
CA ASP A 281 -34.30 -16.68 51.73
C ASP A 281 -35.32 -17.80 52.02
N THR A 282 -35.00 -18.55 53.08
CA THR A 282 -35.86 -19.58 53.67
C THR A 282 -36.74 -18.96 54.74
N ALA A 283 -38.05 -19.11 54.64
CA ALA A 283 -38.96 -19.00 55.79
C ALA A 283 -40.21 -19.90 55.60
N GLU A 284 -40.37 -20.78 56.55
CA GLU A 284 -41.54 -21.61 56.98
C GLU A 284 -42.05 -22.70 56.04
#